data_5b4bc4043a76780e887ad3b3dc4faec7
#
_entry.id   5b4bc4043a76780e887ad3b3dc4faec7
#
_cell.length_a   1.000
_cell.length_b   1.000
_cell.length_c   1.000
_cell.angle_alpha   90.00
_cell.angle_beta   90.00
_cell.angle_gamma   90.00
#
_symmetry.space_group_name_H-M   'P 1'
#
loop_
_entity.id
_entity.type
_entity.pdbx_description
1 polymer ?
#
loop_
_entity_poly.entity_id
_entity_poly.type
_entity_poly.pdbx_seq_one_letter_code
_entity_poly.pdbx_strand_id
1 'polypeptide(L)'
;MLKVSNKGVIRRLSLRSLRASRTRNIIAVLAVALTTVLFTALFTIAMSINEGFQQSNFRQCGGWSHGTFKYLTEEQFEQLKDEPMISEWGLRRFVGMPTGEAFSKSHVELGYSDANQAHWMFCDPVEGRLPLEGSDEAATDLHVLELLGIEPRLGARFTLTFDVDGRETTQSFSLCGWWEYDEAVVANHVLIPRSRAEAIYDQVGLVPGQAADGMTGTWNLDVMFKNALHIERDVRQVLANHGYQDENPAESNYIATGVNWGYTGAQLADSLDPGTALAVAAVLLLIIFTGYLIIYNVFQISVTNDIRFYGMLKTIGTTPAQLRRIISLQALLLSLIGIPLGLLCGLSLIHI
;
A
#
# COMPACT_ATOMS: atom_id res chain seq x y z
N MET A 1 -36.90 44.40 21.80
CA MET A 1 -37.38 43.06 21.40
C MET A 1 -36.84 42.03 22.35
N LEU A 2 -37.66 41.40 23.16
CA LEU A 2 -37.24 40.36 24.09
C LEU A 2 -36.81 39.11 23.32
N LYS A 3 -35.55 38.68 23.48
CA LYS A 3 -35.02 37.41 22.92
C LYS A 3 -35.66 36.23 23.70
N VAL A 4 -36.84 35.79 23.30
CA VAL A 4 -37.48 34.61 23.88
C VAL A 4 -36.82 33.36 23.30
N SER A 5 -35.99 32.68 24.09
CA SER A 5 -35.32 31.43 23.70
C SER A 5 -36.29 30.23 23.89
N ASN A 6 -37.09 29.94 22.87
CA ASN A 6 -38.05 28.81 22.88
C ASN A 6 -37.47 27.51 22.31
N LYS A 7 -36.26 27.13 22.73
CA LYS A 7 -35.58 25.89 22.24
C LYS A 7 -36.43 24.63 22.38
N GLY A 8 -37.13 24.48 23.51
CA GLY A 8 -38.00 23.33 23.80
C GLY A 8 -39.22 23.24 22.88
N VAL A 9 -39.85 24.40 22.59
CA VAL A 9 -41.03 24.48 21.70
C VAL A 9 -40.61 24.14 20.26
N ILE A 10 -39.52 24.70 19.78
CA ILE A 10 -38.98 24.43 18.44
C ILE A 10 -38.71 22.92 18.26
N ARG A 11 -38.05 22.28 19.24
CA ARG A 11 -37.78 20.83 19.21
C ARG A 11 -39.09 20.00 19.18
N ARG A 12 -40.08 20.33 20.02
CA ARG A 12 -41.37 19.62 20.04
C ARG A 12 -42.13 19.81 18.72
N LEU A 13 -42.13 21.02 18.17
CA LEU A 13 -42.78 21.33 16.89
C LEU A 13 -42.10 20.56 15.74
N SER A 14 -40.77 20.55 15.66
CA SER A 14 -40.00 19.81 14.65
C SER A 14 -40.35 18.31 14.71
N LEU A 15 -40.34 17.69 15.89
CA LEU A 15 -40.63 16.27 16.04
C LEU A 15 -42.10 15.93 15.69
N ARG A 16 -43.07 16.81 16.05
CA ARG A 16 -44.48 16.60 15.68
C ARG A 16 -44.70 16.74 14.18
N SER A 17 -44.07 17.74 13.55
CA SER A 17 -44.11 17.93 12.08
C SER A 17 -43.51 16.74 11.34
N LEU A 18 -42.37 16.21 11.80
CA LEU A 18 -41.80 14.98 11.24
C LEU A 18 -42.76 13.78 11.33
N ARG A 19 -43.38 13.56 12.48
CA ARG A 19 -44.35 12.47 12.64
C ARG A 19 -45.59 12.61 11.76
N ALA A 20 -46.03 13.83 11.46
CA ALA A 20 -47.16 14.10 10.58
C ALA A 20 -46.88 13.85 9.09
N SER A 21 -45.61 14.00 8.64
CA SER A 21 -45.22 13.93 7.22
C SER A 21 -44.39 12.68 6.90
N ARG A 22 -44.92 11.49 7.19
CA ARG A 22 -44.17 10.20 7.06
C ARG A 22 -43.63 9.93 5.68
N THR A 23 -44.46 10.03 4.64
CA THR A 23 -44.04 9.75 3.24
C THR A 23 -42.90 10.67 2.80
N ARG A 24 -42.99 11.96 3.08
CA ARG A 24 -41.96 12.94 2.81
C ARG A 24 -40.65 12.58 3.51
N ASN A 25 -40.70 12.20 4.77
CA ASN A 25 -39.52 11.86 5.56
C ASN A 25 -38.84 10.59 5.01
N ILE A 26 -39.63 9.59 4.60
CA ILE A 26 -39.11 8.37 3.96
C ILE A 26 -38.36 8.75 2.69
N ILE A 27 -38.93 9.59 1.81
CA ILE A 27 -38.28 10.04 0.59
C ILE A 27 -36.96 10.79 0.89
N ALA A 28 -36.97 11.68 1.89
CA ALA A 28 -35.79 12.41 2.28
C ALA A 28 -34.70 11.49 2.88
N VAL A 29 -35.07 10.52 3.72
CA VAL A 29 -34.12 9.52 4.26
C VAL A 29 -33.54 8.65 3.14
N LEU A 30 -34.40 8.18 2.21
CA LEU A 30 -33.93 7.39 1.06
C LEU A 30 -32.97 8.19 0.17
N ALA A 31 -33.25 9.47 -0.07
CA ALA A 31 -32.38 10.31 -0.87
C ALA A 31 -31.01 10.55 -0.20
N VAL A 32 -31.00 10.81 1.11
CA VAL A 32 -29.76 10.91 1.88
C VAL A 32 -29.01 9.58 1.88
N ALA A 33 -29.72 8.47 2.11
CA ALA A 33 -29.13 7.14 2.08
C ALA A 33 -28.53 6.81 0.69
N LEU A 34 -29.25 7.07 -0.41
CA LEU A 34 -28.77 6.83 -1.77
C LEU A 34 -27.53 7.67 -2.10
N THR A 35 -27.53 8.95 -1.69
CA THR A 35 -26.35 9.83 -1.84
C THR A 35 -25.16 9.27 -1.06
N THR A 36 -25.39 8.79 0.17
CA THR A 36 -24.35 8.18 0.99
C THR A 36 -23.82 6.89 0.35
N VAL A 37 -24.69 6.01 -0.17
CA VAL A 37 -24.30 4.81 -0.92
C VAL A 37 -23.40 5.19 -2.11
N LEU A 38 -23.82 6.20 -2.89
CA LEU A 38 -23.06 6.65 -4.06
C LEU A 38 -21.65 7.10 -3.67
N PHE A 39 -21.50 7.93 -2.64
CA PHE A 39 -20.18 8.38 -2.19
C PHE A 39 -19.36 7.23 -1.61
N THR A 40 -19.97 6.39 -0.76
CA THR A 40 -19.27 5.23 -0.19
C THR A 40 -18.76 4.32 -1.30
N ALA A 41 -19.61 3.96 -2.25
CA ALA A 41 -19.20 3.11 -3.38
C ALA A 41 -18.07 3.76 -4.21
N LEU A 42 -18.20 5.04 -4.56
CA LEU A 42 -17.20 5.75 -5.34
C LEU A 42 -15.83 5.77 -4.65
N PHE A 43 -15.79 6.15 -3.36
CA PHE A 43 -14.55 6.22 -2.62
C PHE A 43 -13.94 4.83 -2.36
N THR A 44 -14.77 3.83 -2.07
CA THR A 44 -14.26 2.48 -1.83
C THR A 44 -13.72 1.85 -3.11
N ILE A 45 -14.40 2.01 -4.26
CA ILE A 45 -13.88 1.55 -5.55
C ILE A 45 -12.54 2.26 -5.86
N ALA A 46 -12.47 3.57 -5.67
CA ALA A 46 -11.23 4.31 -5.89
C ALA A 46 -10.09 3.81 -4.99
N MET A 47 -10.36 3.53 -3.71
CA MET A 47 -9.38 2.98 -2.78
C MET A 47 -8.97 1.56 -3.16
N SER A 48 -9.92 0.68 -3.54
CA SER A 48 -9.63 -0.70 -3.96
C SER A 48 -8.79 -0.74 -5.24
N ILE A 49 -9.09 0.12 -6.22
CA ILE A 49 -8.27 0.23 -7.44
C ILE A 49 -6.86 0.69 -7.09
N ASN A 50 -6.73 1.70 -6.22
CA ASN A 50 -5.42 2.19 -5.78
C ASN A 50 -4.62 1.11 -5.04
N GLU A 51 -5.25 0.37 -4.13
CA GLU A 51 -4.61 -0.73 -3.41
C GLU A 51 -4.18 -1.86 -4.36
N GLY A 52 -5.08 -2.28 -5.28
CA GLY A 52 -4.75 -3.28 -6.29
C GLY A 52 -3.60 -2.84 -7.20
N PHE A 53 -3.56 -1.57 -7.58
CA PHE A 53 -2.46 -1.00 -8.35
C PHE A 53 -1.14 -1.00 -7.58
N GLN A 54 -1.16 -0.60 -6.30
CA GLN A 54 0.04 -0.66 -5.45
C GLN A 54 0.54 -2.08 -5.27
N GLN A 55 -0.34 -3.04 -4.98
CA GLN A 55 0.03 -4.45 -4.83
C GLN A 55 0.64 -5.03 -6.10
N SER A 56 0.11 -4.68 -7.27
CA SER A 56 0.69 -5.07 -8.56
C SER A 56 2.07 -4.45 -8.77
N ASN A 57 2.23 -3.16 -8.45
CA ASN A 57 3.51 -2.48 -8.57
C ASN A 57 4.57 -3.05 -7.62
N PHE A 58 4.21 -3.39 -6.37
CA PHE A 58 5.15 -4.01 -5.43
C PHE A 58 5.68 -5.34 -5.95
N ARG A 59 4.83 -6.16 -6.57
CA ARG A 59 5.26 -7.41 -7.20
C ARG A 59 6.20 -7.16 -8.37
N GLN A 60 5.91 -6.17 -9.20
CA GLN A 60 6.76 -5.78 -10.33
C GLN A 60 8.07 -5.11 -9.89
N CYS A 61 8.10 -4.43 -8.75
CA CYS A 61 9.31 -3.85 -8.17
C CYS A 61 10.15 -4.89 -7.37
N GLY A 62 9.63 -6.09 -7.18
CA GLY A 62 10.30 -7.17 -6.43
C GLY A 62 10.14 -7.09 -4.91
N GLY A 63 9.24 -6.24 -4.40
CA GLY A 63 8.98 -6.14 -2.97
C GLY A 63 8.30 -4.84 -2.57
N TRP A 64 7.96 -4.72 -1.30
CA TRP A 64 7.30 -3.53 -0.76
C TRP A 64 8.18 -2.67 0.17
N SER A 65 9.50 -2.89 0.21
CA SER A 65 10.40 -1.94 0.86
C SER A 65 10.23 -0.54 0.25
N HIS A 66 10.45 0.52 1.03
CA HIS A 66 10.35 1.89 0.53
C HIS A 66 11.48 2.22 -0.44
N GLY A 67 12.69 1.84 -0.10
CA GLY A 67 13.88 2.10 -0.89
C GLY A 67 14.96 1.08 -0.63
N THR A 68 16.00 1.10 -1.45
CA THR A 68 17.15 0.20 -1.31
C THR A 68 18.46 0.94 -1.54
N PHE A 69 19.46 0.62 -0.75
CA PHE A 69 20.87 0.97 -0.96
C PHE A 69 21.56 -0.26 -1.54
N LYS A 70 22.12 -0.14 -2.73
CA LYS A 70 22.60 -1.27 -3.52
C LYS A 70 24.12 -1.36 -3.54
N TYR A 71 24.62 -2.60 -3.68
CA TYR A 71 26.04 -2.92 -3.93
C TYR A 71 26.97 -2.41 -2.83
N LEU A 72 26.48 -2.43 -1.59
CA LEU A 72 27.21 -1.98 -0.42
C LEU A 72 28.37 -2.93 -0.09
N THR A 73 29.46 -2.35 0.42
CA THR A 73 30.44 -3.09 1.21
C THR A 73 29.86 -3.39 2.61
N GLU A 74 30.48 -4.33 3.33
CA GLU A 74 30.07 -4.64 4.70
C GLU A 74 30.20 -3.42 5.61
N GLU A 75 31.24 -2.60 5.42
CA GLU A 75 31.43 -1.36 6.18
C GLU A 75 30.33 -0.32 5.94
N GLN A 76 29.95 -0.13 4.68
CA GLN A 76 28.85 0.78 4.32
C GLN A 76 27.51 0.29 4.90
N PHE A 77 27.26 -1.00 4.84
CA PHE A 77 26.06 -1.60 5.46
C PHE A 77 26.03 -1.32 6.97
N GLU A 78 27.13 -1.60 7.68
CA GLU A 78 27.22 -1.38 9.13
C GLU A 78 27.02 0.09 9.52
N GLN A 79 27.41 1.05 8.69
CA GLN A 79 27.20 2.47 8.90
C GLN A 79 25.74 2.89 8.66
N LEU A 80 25.07 2.33 7.65
CA LEU A 80 23.74 2.78 7.23
C LEU A 80 22.60 2.12 8.02
N LYS A 81 22.75 0.87 8.47
CA LYS A 81 21.67 0.10 9.11
C LYS A 81 21.11 0.74 10.39
N ASP A 82 21.94 1.50 11.11
CA ASP A 82 21.57 2.12 12.39
C ASP A 82 21.12 3.59 12.25
N GLU A 83 20.87 4.05 10.99
CA GLU A 83 20.39 5.42 10.75
C GLU A 83 18.99 5.63 11.35
N PRO A 84 18.80 6.66 12.21
CA PRO A 84 17.53 6.90 12.93
C PRO A 84 16.32 7.20 12.05
N MET A 85 16.52 7.54 10.77
CA MET A 85 15.45 7.74 9.81
C MET A 85 14.86 6.40 9.32
N ILE A 86 15.63 5.32 9.37
CA ILE A 86 15.22 3.97 8.98
C ILE A 86 14.40 3.39 10.15
N SER A 87 13.17 3.01 9.89
CA SER A 87 12.30 2.38 10.90
C SER A 87 12.51 0.88 10.97
N GLU A 88 12.70 0.24 9.83
CA GLU A 88 12.99 -1.19 9.68
C GLU A 88 13.87 -1.37 8.47
N TRP A 89 14.69 -2.42 8.48
CA TRP A 89 15.51 -2.80 7.34
C TRP A 89 15.49 -4.30 7.10
N GLY A 90 15.78 -4.66 5.85
CA GLY A 90 15.97 -6.03 5.39
C GLY A 90 17.25 -6.12 4.57
N LEU A 91 17.92 -7.25 4.64
CA LEU A 91 19.22 -7.48 4.04
C LEU A 91 19.16 -8.63 3.06
N ARG A 92 19.67 -8.41 1.85
CA ARG A 92 19.88 -9.47 0.86
C ARG A 92 21.26 -9.44 0.25
N ARG A 93 21.68 -10.61 -0.25
CA ARG A 93 22.94 -10.78 -0.93
C ARG A 93 22.77 -11.73 -2.10
N PHE A 94 23.07 -11.26 -3.29
CA PHE A 94 22.97 -12.04 -4.51
C PHE A 94 24.19 -12.97 -4.65
N VAL A 95 23.95 -14.24 -4.97
CA VAL A 95 25.00 -15.25 -5.16
C VAL A 95 25.18 -15.58 -6.63
N GLY A 96 24.11 -15.82 -7.36
CA GLY A 96 24.19 -16.19 -8.76
C GLY A 96 22.83 -16.59 -9.34
N MET A 97 22.83 -17.03 -10.59
CA MET A 97 21.63 -17.45 -11.30
C MET A 97 21.76 -18.91 -11.74
N PRO A 98 20.72 -19.75 -11.53
CA PRO A 98 20.70 -21.11 -12.05
C PRO A 98 20.90 -21.16 -13.56
N THR A 99 21.71 -22.11 -13.99
CA THR A 99 21.98 -22.40 -15.41
C THR A 99 21.23 -23.65 -15.87
N GLY A 100 21.08 -23.79 -17.19
CA GLY A 100 20.42 -24.94 -17.78
C GLY A 100 19.10 -24.61 -18.49
N GLU A 101 18.65 -25.56 -19.32
CA GLU A 101 17.49 -25.36 -20.21
C GLU A 101 16.20 -25.08 -19.43
N ALA A 102 16.03 -25.72 -18.28
CA ALA A 102 14.85 -25.57 -17.42
C ALA A 102 14.65 -24.14 -16.93
N PHE A 103 15.73 -23.40 -16.72
CA PHE A 103 15.70 -22.01 -16.22
C PHE A 103 15.73 -20.95 -17.31
N SER A 104 15.85 -21.33 -18.59
CA SER A 104 16.04 -20.40 -19.71
C SER A 104 14.90 -19.40 -19.92
N LYS A 105 13.71 -19.69 -19.39
CA LYS A 105 12.50 -18.83 -19.50
C LYS A 105 12.04 -18.24 -18.17
N SER A 106 12.75 -18.54 -17.08
CA SER A 106 12.36 -18.09 -15.72
C SER A 106 13.55 -17.34 -15.12
N HIS A 107 13.28 -16.14 -14.59
CA HIS A 107 14.28 -15.41 -13.83
C HIS A 107 14.33 -15.98 -12.41
N VAL A 108 15.40 -16.67 -12.09
CA VAL A 108 15.61 -17.27 -10.76
C VAL A 108 16.92 -16.77 -10.18
N GLU A 109 16.88 -16.27 -8.96
CA GLU A 109 18.05 -15.76 -8.23
C GLU A 109 18.36 -16.67 -7.03
N LEU A 110 19.61 -17.09 -6.91
CA LEU A 110 20.15 -17.74 -5.72
C LEU A 110 20.76 -16.67 -4.82
N GLY A 111 20.38 -16.62 -3.56
CA GLY A 111 20.91 -15.62 -2.65
C GLY A 111 20.57 -15.86 -1.19
N TYR A 112 21.08 -14.98 -0.35
CA TYR A 112 20.71 -14.85 1.04
C TYR A 112 19.71 -13.70 1.22
N SER A 113 18.73 -13.90 2.07
CA SER A 113 17.87 -12.85 2.60
C SER A 113 17.60 -13.09 4.08
N ASP A 114 17.59 -12.02 4.87
CA ASP A 114 17.09 -12.10 6.23
C ASP A 114 15.55 -12.22 6.25
N ALA A 115 14.97 -12.40 7.43
CA ALA A 115 13.53 -12.63 7.58
C ALA A 115 12.69 -11.43 7.12
N ASN A 116 13.12 -10.20 7.37
CA ASN A 116 12.41 -9.00 6.93
C ASN A 116 12.40 -8.90 5.41
N GLN A 117 13.57 -9.07 4.80
CA GLN A 117 13.70 -8.99 3.36
C GLN A 117 12.95 -10.11 2.64
N ALA A 118 13.03 -11.34 3.14
CA ALA A 118 12.28 -12.46 2.60
C ALA A 118 10.76 -12.19 2.62
N HIS A 119 10.26 -11.66 3.73
CA HIS A 119 8.88 -11.24 3.87
C HIS A 119 8.51 -10.13 2.86
N TRP A 120 9.35 -9.11 2.72
CA TRP A 120 9.09 -8.01 1.79
C TRP A 120 9.13 -8.42 0.32
N MET A 121 9.89 -9.46 -0.02
CA MET A 121 9.98 -10.02 -1.37
C MET A 121 8.93 -11.12 -1.66
N PHE A 122 7.91 -11.29 -0.82
CA PHE A 122 6.88 -12.33 -0.93
C PHE A 122 7.42 -13.78 -0.83
N CYS A 123 8.53 -13.96 -0.11
CA CYS A 123 9.18 -15.27 0.10
C CYS A 123 8.83 -15.86 1.48
N ASP A 124 7.58 -15.72 1.92
CA ASP A 124 7.10 -16.31 3.18
C ASP A 124 6.76 -17.79 2.99
N PRO A 125 7.43 -18.73 3.68
CA PRO A 125 7.12 -20.13 3.56
C PRO A 125 5.70 -20.46 4.00
N VAL A 126 4.90 -21.07 3.12
CA VAL A 126 3.58 -21.65 3.46
C VAL A 126 3.72 -22.97 4.19
N GLU A 127 4.84 -23.66 3.97
CA GLU A 127 5.22 -24.85 4.71
C GLU A 127 6.72 -24.86 4.99
N GLY A 128 7.10 -25.31 6.18
CA GLY A 128 8.49 -25.28 6.63
C GLY A 128 8.90 -23.91 7.18
N ARG A 129 10.11 -23.47 6.84
CA ARG A 129 10.72 -22.23 7.33
C ARG A 129 11.82 -21.74 6.40
N LEU A 130 12.34 -20.55 6.66
CA LEU A 130 13.58 -20.06 6.02
C LEU A 130 14.80 -20.89 6.49
N PRO A 131 15.88 -20.94 5.68
CA PRO A 131 17.09 -21.71 5.98
C PRO A 131 17.79 -21.23 7.26
N LEU A 132 18.31 -22.17 8.05
CA LEU A 132 19.08 -21.85 9.25
C LEU A 132 20.57 -21.66 8.94
N GLU A 133 21.19 -20.74 9.65
CA GLU A 133 22.63 -20.52 9.55
C GLU A 133 23.44 -21.78 9.86
N GLY A 134 24.51 -21.99 9.09
CA GLY A 134 25.40 -23.14 9.23
C GLY A 134 24.86 -24.45 8.64
N SER A 135 23.73 -24.43 7.92
CA SER A 135 23.14 -25.60 7.28
C SER A 135 23.35 -25.64 5.77
N ASP A 136 23.02 -26.79 5.15
CA ASP A 136 22.94 -26.97 3.68
C ASP A 136 21.49 -26.78 3.16
N GLU A 137 20.67 -26.06 3.92
CA GLU A 137 19.26 -25.87 3.62
C GLU A 137 19.05 -24.79 2.54
N ALA A 138 17.94 -24.94 1.81
CA ALA A 138 17.41 -23.92 0.93
C ALA A 138 15.87 -23.88 1.01
N ALA A 139 15.31 -22.70 0.79
CA ALA A 139 13.88 -22.48 0.62
C ALA A 139 13.61 -21.81 -0.72
N THR A 140 12.51 -22.15 -1.38
CA THR A 140 12.18 -21.59 -2.71
C THR A 140 10.67 -21.65 -2.99
N ASP A 141 10.21 -21.10 -4.10
CA ASP A 141 8.82 -21.21 -4.53
C ASP A 141 8.50 -22.54 -5.24
N LEU A 142 7.20 -22.82 -5.38
CA LEU A 142 6.71 -24.03 -6.03
C LEU A 142 7.09 -24.10 -7.51
N HIS A 143 7.25 -22.99 -8.23
CA HIS A 143 7.65 -22.97 -9.63
C HIS A 143 9.10 -23.43 -9.82
N VAL A 144 10.01 -23.00 -8.97
CA VAL A 144 11.41 -23.46 -8.99
C VAL A 144 11.48 -24.97 -8.69
N LEU A 145 10.68 -25.47 -7.75
CA LEU A 145 10.61 -26.94 -7.48
C LEU A 145 10.10 -27.70 -8.71
N GLU A 146 9.11 -27.16 -9.43
CA GLU A 146 8.62 -27.74 -10.69
C GLU A 146 9.70 -27.77 -11.76
N LEU A 147 10.46 -26.67 -11.94
CA LEU A 147 11.59 -26.59 -12.89
C LEU A 147 12.69 -27.60 -12.57
N LEU A 148 12.89 -27.90 -11.29
CA LEU A 148 13.85 -28.91 -10.81
C LEU A 148 13.29 -30.35 -10.87
N GLY A 149 11.99 -30.52 -11.10
CA GLY A 149 11.31 -31.83 -11.04
C GLY A 149 11.27 -32.42 -9.63
N ILE A 150 11.21 -31.57 -8.59
CA ILE A 150 11.23 -31.96 -7.18
C ILE A 150 9.83 -31.84 -6.58
N GLU A 151 9.34 -32.90 -5.95
CA GLU A 151 8.11 -32.82 -5.16
C GLU A 151 8.33 -31.94 -3.91
N PRO A 152 7.37 -31.05 -3.56
CA PRO A 152 7.47 -30.20 -2.37
C PRO A 152 7.33 -31.03 -1.09
N ARG A 153 8.47 -31.49 -0.57
CA ARG A 153 8.58 -32.29 0.67
C ARG A 153 9.79 -31.84 1.48
N LEU A 154 9.56 -31.47 2.72
CA LEU A 154 10.62 -31.08 3.64
C LEU A 154 11.71 -32.16 3.73
N GLY A 155 12.96 -31.70 3.64
CA GLY A 155 14.13 -32.58 3.62
C GLY A 155 14.44 -33.22 2.25
N ALA A 156 13.67 -32.92 1.20
CA ALA A 156 14.01 -33.35 -0.15
C ALA A 156 15.37 -32.78 -0.54
N ARG A 157 16.25 -33.61 -1.09
CA ARG A 157 17.56 -33.15 -1.59
C ARG A 157 17.49 -32.83 -3.06
N PHE A 158 18.09 -31.71 -3.43
CA PHE A 158 18.22 -31.31 -4.83
C PHE A 158 19.62 -30.72 -5.11
N THR A 159 19.98 -30.72 -6.37
CA THR A 159 21.25 -30.18 -6.83
C THR A 159 20.95 -29.05 -7.81
N LEU A 160 21.61 -27.90 -7.62
CA LEU A 160 21.46 -26.73 -8.45
C LEU A 160 22.82 -26.37 -9.06
N THR A 161 22.84 -26.20 -10.38
CA THR A 161 23.99 -25.67 -11.11
C THR A 161 23.68 -24.20 -11.45
N PHE A 162 24.60 -23.32 -11.13
CA PHE A 162 24.41 -21.88 -11.28
C PHE A 162 25.72 -21.16 -11.58
N ASP A 163 25.60 -20.00 -12.17
CA ASP A 163 26.73 -19.11 -12.47
C ASP A 163 26.97 -18.13 -11.31
N VAL A 164 28.22 -17.96 -10.92
CA VAL A 164 28.70 -16.99 -9.93
C VAL A 164 29.78 -16.15 -10.58
N ASP A 165 29.47 -14.96 -11.03
CA ASP A 165 30.42 -14.05 -11.70
C ASP A 165 31.15 -14.72 -12.84
N GLY A 166 30.46 -15.41 -13.76
CA GLY A 166 31.01 -16.12 -14.90
C GLY A 166 31.66 -17.47 -14.58
N ARG A 167 31.49 -17.99 -13.36
CA ARG A 167 32.01 -19.29 -12.91
C ARG A 167 30.90 -20.24 -12.59
N GLU A 168 30.67 -21.24 -13.42
CA GLU A 168 29.65 -22.25 -13.17
C GLU A 168 30.07 -23.13 -12.00
N THR A 169 29.14 -23.34 -11.05
CA THR A 169 29.31 -24.21 -9.89
C THR A 169 28.05 -25.00 -9.63
N THR A 170 28.21 -26.17 -8.97
CA THR A 170 27.10 -27.07 -8.64
C THR A 170 27.09 -27.31 -7.14
N GLN A 171 25.93 -27.11 -6.52
CA GLN A 171 25.76 -27.31 -5.09
C GLN A 171 24.54 -28.16 -4.80
N SER A 172 24.58 -28.93 -3.70
CA SER A 172 23.45 -29.71 -3.21
C SER A 172 22.85 -29.03 -1.99
N PHE A 173 21.51 -29.01 -1.94
CA PHE A 173 20.74 -28.41 -0.88
C PHE A 173 19.67 -29.37 -0.34
N SER A 174 19.21 -29.10 0.87
CA SER A 174 18.06 -29.77 1.52
C SER A 174 16.91 -28.79 1.62
N LEU A 175 15.74 -29.11 1.08
CA LEU A 175 14.57 -28.23 1.10
C LEU A 175 14.03 -28.08 2.53
N CYS A 176 14.00 -26.85 3.04
CA CYS A 176 13.52 -26.56 4.41
C CYS A 176 12.21 -25.79 4.45
N GLY A 177 11.74 -25.27 3.31
CA GLY A 177 10.47 -24.56 3.19
C GLY A 177 10.21 -24.13 1.76
N TRP A 178 8.95 -23.83 1.49
CA TRP A 178 8.55 -23.27 0.20
C TRP A 178 7.32 -22.36 0.35
N TRP A 179 7.15 -21.48 -0.65
CA TRP A 179 6.01 -20.56 -0.77
C TRP A 179 5.32 -20.71 -2.12
N GLU A 180 4.11 -20.16 -2.21
CA GLU A 180 3.33 -20.16 -3.44
C GLU A 180 4.02 -19.35 -4.54
N TYR A 181 3.93 -19.83 -5.77
CA TYR A 181 4.40 -19.08 -6.93
C TYR A 181 3.44 -17.92 -7.24
N ASP A 182 3.97 -16.74 -7.41
CA ASP A 182 3.22 -15.55 -7.85
C ASP A 182 3.82 -15.07 -9.19
N GLU A 183 3.09 -15.30 -10.29
CA GLU A 183 3.51 -14.92 -11.65
C GLU A 183 3.75 -13.41 -11.81
N ALA A 184 3.17 -12.57 -10.97
CA ALA A 184 3.34 -11.13 -11.01
C ALA A 184 4.68 -10.66 -10.42
N VAL A 185 5.38 -11.50 -9.64
CA VAL A 185 6.70 -11.19 -9.07
C VAL A 185 7.77 -11.38 -10.14
N VAL A 186 8.66 -10.38 -10.26
CA VAL A 186 9.65 -10.31 -11.35
C VAL A 186 10.69 -11.43 -11.30
N ALA A 187 11.06 -11.90 -10.11
CA ALA A 187 12.09 -12.92 -9.92
C ALA A 187 11.63 -13.98 -8.92
N ASN A 188 11.95 -15.23 -9.23
CA ASN A 188 11.86 -16.34 -8.28
C ASN A 188 13.15 -16.42 -7.46
N HIS A 189 13.06 -16.85 -6.22
CA HIS A 189 14.21 -16.87 -5.34
C HIS A 189 14.49 -18.26 -4.78
N VAL A 190 15.77 -18.63 -4.74
CA VAL A 190 16.30 -19.73 -3.95
C VAL A 190 17.08 -19.14 -2.79
N LEU A 191 16.51 -19.15 -1.61
CA LEU A 191 17.11 -18.56 -0.41
C LEU A 191 17.96 -19.60 0.32
N ILE A 192 19.21 -19.23 0.63
CA ILE A 192 20.18 -20.04 1.35
C ILE A 192 20.73 -19.28 2.56
N PRO A 193 21.35 -19.96 3.54
CA PRO A 193 21.99 -19.26 4.68
C PRO A 193 23.13 -18.35 4.23
N ARG A 194 23.39 -17.27 4.99
CA ARG A 194 24.51 -16.37 4.78
C ARG A 194 25.85 -17.14 4.75
N SER A 195 26.07 -18.02 5.72
CA SER A 195 27.26 -18.87 5.82
C SER A 195 27.47 -19.75 4.57
N ARG A 196 26.36 -20.22 3.97
CA ARG A 196 26.44 -21.01 2.73
C ARG A 196 26.81 -20.15 1.53
N ALA A 197 26.27 -18.95 1.42
CA ALA A 197 26.65 -17.99 0.38
C ALA A 197 28.15 -17.65 0.47
N GLU A 198 28.65 -17.38 1.67
CA GLU A 198 30.08 -17.11 1.91
C GLU A 198 30.96 -18.29 1.50
N ALA A 199 30.58 -19.52 1.88
CA ALA A 199 31.31 -20.73 1.48
C ALA A 199 31.34 -20.94 -0.07
N ILE A 200 30.27 -20.55 -0.77
CA ILE A 200 30.24 -20.60 -2.23
C ILE A 200 31.21 -19.58 -2.83
N TYR A 201 31.24 -18.34 -2.32
CA TYR A 201 32.21 -17.33 -2.79
C TYR A 201 33.66 -17.78 -2.57
N ASP A 202 33.97 -18.32 -1.41
CA ASP A 202 35.31 -18.87 -1.10
C ASP A 202 35.70 -20.00 -2.07
N GLN A 203 34.75 -20.92 -2.33
CA GLN A 203 34.97 -22.05 -3.23
C GLN A 203 35.29 -21.61 -4.67
N VAL A 204 34.59 -20.57 -5.17
CA VAL A 204 34.83 -20.03 -6.51
C VAL A 204 35.99 -19.01 -6.55
N GLY A 205 36.55 -18.66 -5.38
CA GLY A 205 37.62 -17.67 -5.25
C GLY A 205 37.13 -16.24 -5.56
N LEU A 206 35.88 -15.93 -5.26
CA LEU A 206 35.32 -14.59 -5.38
C LEU A 206 35.57 -13.78 -4.12
N VAL A 207 36.13 -12.60 -4.25
CA VAL A 207 36.19 -11.62 -3.15
C VAL A 207 34.94 -10.74 -3.26
N PRO A 208 34.09 -10.70 -2.23
CA PRO A 208 32.92 -9.84 -2.23
C PRO A 208 33.24 -8.38 -2.56
N GLY A 209 32.45 -7.76 -3.45
CA GLY A 209 32.70 -6.41 -3.93
C GLY A 209 33.76 -6.28 -5.05
N GLN A 210 34.32 -7.38 -5.52
CA GLN A 210 35.27 -7.41 -6.65
C GLN A 210 34.76 -8.27 -7.83
N ALA A 211 33.47 -8.62 -7.83
CA ALA A 211 32.85 -9.31 -8.95
C ALA A 211 32.86 -8.45 -10.22
N ALA A 212 33.03 -9.08 -11.40
CA ALA A 212 33.02 -8.36 -12.66
C ALA A 212 31.70 -7.74 -13.02
N ASP A 213 30.60 -8.32 -12.53
CA ASP A 213 29.23 -7.78 -12.67
C ASP A 213 28.91 -6.64 -11.68
N GLY A 214 29.77 -6.39 -10.71
CA GLY A 214 29.61 -5.37 -9.67
C GLY A 214 28.48 -5.65 -8.67
N MET A 215 27.79 -6.81 -8.78
CA MET A 215 26.59 -7.16 -7.98
C MET A 215 26.84 -8.35 -7.07
N THR A 216 27.44 -9.41 -7.63
CA THR A 216 27.64 -10.68 -6.92
C THR A 216 28.49 -10.49 -5.66
N GLY A 217 27.97 -10.97 -4.55
CA GLY A 217 28.65 -10.88 -3.26
C GLY A 217 28.56 -9.53 -2.53
N THR A 218 27.90 -8.52 -3.11
CA THR A 218 27.64 -7.23 -2.43
C THR A 218 26.37 -7.29 -1.58
N TRP A 219 26.25 -6.34 -0.66
CA TRP A 219 25.05 -6.22 0.18
C TRP A 219 24.04 -5.28 -0.45
N ASN A 220 22.77 -5.64 -0.37
CA ASN A 220 21.65 -4.74 -0.64
C ASN A 220 20.85 -4.55 0.65
N LEU A 221 20.74 -3.30 1.08
CA LEU A 221 20.02 -2.89 2.26
C LEU A 221 18.69 -2.27 1.82
N ASP A 222 17.62 -3.01 1.97
CA ASP A 222 16.26 -2.53 1.74
C ASP A 222 15.73 -1.90 3.02
N VAL A 223 15.02 -0.78 2.91
CA VAL A 223 14.63 0.02 4.07
C VAL A 223 13.18 0.46 4.05
N MET A 224 12.62 0.60 5.25
CA MET A 224 11.34 1.25 5.50
C MET A 224 11.57 2.55 6.26
N PHE A 225 10.93 3.62 5.85
CA PHE A 225 10.85 4.88 6.57
C PHE A 225 9.52 4.97 7.35
N LYS A 226 9.38 5.96 8.21
CA LYS A 226 8.15 6.18 9.00
C LYS A 226 6.89 6.39 8.14
N ASN A 227 7.06 6.86 6.90
CA ASN A 227 5.99 7.00 5.92
C ASN A 227 6.55 6.93 4.49
N ALA A 228 5.70 6.67 3.52
CA ALA A 228 6.05 6.52 2.11
C ALA A 228 5.81 7.80 1.26
N LEU A 229 5.76 8.99 1.87
CA LEU A 229 5.42 10.22 1.14
C LEU A 229 6.63 10.82 0.39
N HIS A 230 7.83 10.71 0.96
CA HIS A 230 9.03 11.37 0.41
C HIS A 230 10.20 10.40 0.37
N ILE A 231 10.00 9.21 -0.15
CA ILE A 231 10.99 8.11 -0.13
C ILE A 231 12.31 8.54 -0.77
N GLU A 232 12.29 9.15 -1.95
CA GLU A 232 13.49 9.58 -2.65
C GLU A 232 14.30 10.60 -1.83
N ARG A 233 13.62 11.61 -1.29
CA ARG A 233 14.28 12.60 -0.41
C ARG A 233 14.86 11.94 0.82
N ASP A 234 14.12 11.02 1.44
CA ASP A 234 14.55 10.37 2.68
C ASP A 234 15.74 9.42 2.42
N VAL A 235 15.78 8.71 1.29
CA VAL A 235 16.94 7.93 0.82
C VAL A 235 18.16 8.83 0.64
N ARG A 236 18.04 9.95 -0.08
CA ARG A 236 19.15 10.90 -0.27
C ARG A 236 19.60 11.54 1.03
N GLN A 237 18.68 11.80 1.96
CA GLN A 237 19.04 12.35 3.26
C GLN A 237 19.85 11.36 4.10
N VAL A 238 19.50 10.07 4.07
CA VAL A 238 20.29 9.01 4.72
C VAL A 238 21.71 8.99 4.15
N LEU A 239 21.88 9.01 2.83
CA LEU A 239 23.21 9.06 2.23
C LEU A 239 24.00 10.30 2.67
N ALA A 240 23.37 11.47 2.61
CA ALA A 240 24.01 12.74 2.97
C ALA A 240 24.47 12.77 4.44
N ASN A 241 23.70 12.16 5.37
CA ASN A 241 24.05 12.07 6.79
C ASN A 241 25.37 11.30 7.00
N HIS A 242 25.70 10.37 6.10
CA HIS A 242 26.92 9.55 6.15
C HIS A 242 28.00 9.98 5.15
N GLY A 243 27.80 11.09 4.41
CA GLY A 243 28.77 11.60 3.45
C GLY A 243 28.77 10.88 2.10
N TYR A 244 27.73 10.08 1.82
CA TYR A 244 27.49 9.40 0.55
C TYR A 244 26.55 10.20 -0.35
N GLN A 245 26.50 9.80 -1.64
CA GLN A 245 25.63 10.40 -2.65
C GLN A 245 25.23 9.36 -3.72
N ASP A 246 24.13 9.62 -4.47
CA ASP A 246 23.60 8.75 -5.53
C ASP A 246 23.58 9.41 -6.92
N GLU A 247 24.23 10.58 -7.08
CA GLU A 247 24.15 11.37 -8.31
C GLU A 247 25.29 11.06 -9.28
N ASN A 248 26.52 10.89 -8.79
CA ASN A 248 27.69 10.71 -9.63
C ASN A 248 28.39 9.36 -9.36
N PRO A 249 28.17 8.34 -10.24
CA PRO A 249 28.80 7.03 -10.09
C PRO A 249 30.33 7.00 -10.16
N ALA A 250 30.97 8.09 -10.64
CA ALA A 250 32.44 8.17 -10.76
C ALA A 250 33.13 8.56 -9.44
N GLU A 251 32.40 9.00 -8.44
CA GLU A 251 32.95 9.41 -7.16
C GLU A 251 33.03 8.22 -6.19
N SER A 252 34.04 8.26 -5.33
CA SER A 252 34.33 7.16 -4.38
C SER A 252 33.27 7.00 -3.28
N ASN A 253 32.46 8.04 -3.03
CA ASN A 253 31.37 8.04 -2.07
C ASN A 253 29.98 7.76 -2.70
N TYR A 254 29.98 7.26 -3.94
CA TYR A 254 28.75 6.87 -4.63
C TYR A 254 28.17 5.58 -4.05
N ILE A 255 26.86 5.59 -3.80
CA ILE A 255 26.06 4.40 -3.49
C ILE A 255 24.83 4.41 -4.42
N ALA A 256 24.66 3.34 -5.17
CA ALA A 256 23.48 3.18 -6.00
C ALA A 256 22.23 2.98 -5.14
N THR A 257 21.15 3.68 -5.48
CA THR A 257 19.89 3.59 -4.76
C THR A 257 18.74 3.09 -5.63
N GLY A 258 17.68 2.67 -4.99
CA GLY A 258 16.41 2.39 -5.62
C GLY A 258 15.28 2.98 -4.79
N VAL A 259 14.27 3.52 -5.47
CA VAL A 259 13.04 4.04 -4.87
C VAL A 259 11.89 3.16 -5.32
N ASN A 260 11.07 2.73 -4.39
CA ASN A 260 9.87 1.97 -4.73
C ASN A 260 8.74 2.92 -5.15
N TRP A 261 8.64 3.16 -6.44
CA TRP A 261 7.59 3.96 -7.04
C TRP A 261 6.21 3.26 -7.05
N GLY A 262 6.10 2.06 -6.54
CA GLY A 262 4.83 1.41 -6.27
C GLY A 262 3.96 2.15 -5.26
N TYR A 263 4.57 2.96 -4.39
CA TYR A 263 3.85 3.79 -3.41
C TYR A 263 3.23 5.02 -4.07
N THR A 264 1.90 5.07 -4.12
CA THR A 264 1.15 6.20 -4.69
C THR A 264 1.49 7.53 -4.00
N GLY A 265 1.77 7.50 -2.69
CA GLY A 265 2.20 8.67 -1.94
C GLY A 265 3.51 9.25 -2.45
N ALA A 266 4.50 8.40 -2.73
CA ALA A 266 5.79 8.80 -3.30
C ALA A 266 5.62 9.38 -4.71
N GLN A 267 4.83 8.71 -5.57
CA GLN A 267 4.51 9.21 -6.91
C GLN A 267 3.84 10.59 -6.87
N LEU A 268 2.85 10.77 -5.99
CA LEU A 268 2.14 12.04 -5.86
C LEU A 268 3.03 13.15 -5.31
N ALA A 269 3.87 12.88 -4.32
CA ALA A 269 4.74 13.88 -3.72
C ALA A 269 5.80 14.42 -4.70
N ASP A 270 6.28 13.55 -5.60
CA ASP A 270 7.29 13.91 -6.59
C ASP A 270 6.68 14.50 -7.89
N SER A 271 5.50 14.01 -8.30
CA SER A 271 4.87 14.36 -9.57
C SER A 271 3.79 15.44 -9.48
N LEU A 272 3.40 15.90 -8.27
CA LEU A 272 2.38 16.95 -8.11
C LEU A 272 2.93 18.33 -8.51
N ASP A 273 2.96 18.59 -9.82
CA ASP A 273 3.03 19.95 -10.29
C ASP A 273 1.75 20.74 -9.87
N PRO A 274 1.82 22.06 -9.76
CA PRO A 274 0.66 22.89 -9.36
C PRO A 274 -0.57 22.69 -10.25
N GLY A 275 -0.39 22.35 -11.53
CA GLY A 275 -1.50 22.10 -12.46
C GLY A 275 -2.24 20.80 -12.15
N THR A 276 -1.53 19.72 -11.91
CA THR A 276 -2.10 18.42 -11.51
C THR A 276 -2.80 18.51 -10.16
N ALA A 277 -2.19 19.18 -9.17
CA ALA A 277 -2.82 19.41 -7.88
C ALA A 277 -4.14 20.18 -7.99
N LEU A 278 -4.17 21.23 -8.84
CA LEU A 278 -5.37 22.01 -9.11
C LEU A 278 -6.46 21.16 -9.80
N ALA A 279 -6.08 20.33 -10.77
CA ALA A 279 -7.01 19.44 -11.47
C ALA A 279 -7.67 18.42 -10.51
N VAL A 280 -6.89 17.78 -9.66
CA VAL A 280 -7.40 16.84 -8.63
C VAL A 280 -8.33 17.57 -7.66
N ALA A 281 -7.94 18.75 -7.17
CA ALA A 281 -8.79 19.56 -6.29
C ALA A 281 -10.10 19.96 -6.97
N ALA A 282 -10.08 20.32 -8.25
CA ALA A 282 -11.27 20.68 -9.02
C ALA A 282 -12.24 19.50 -9.16
N VAL A 283 -11.74 18.29 -9.44
CA VAL A 283 -12.55 17.06 -9.52
C VAL A 283 -13.17 16.73 -8.16
N LEU A 284 -12.42 16.82 -7.06
CA LEU A 284 -12.94 16.60 -5.72
C LEU A 284 -14.04 17.60 -5.36
N LEU A 285 -13.84 18.89 -5.67
CA LEU A 285 -14.84 19.94 -5.47
C LEU A 285 -16.11 19.67 -6.29
N LEU A 286 -15.97 19.20 -7.53
CA LEU A 286 -17.11 18.87 -8.40
C LEU A 286 -17.91 17.69 -7.82
N ILE A 287 -17.24 16.65 -7.31
CA ILE A 287 -17.90 15.51 -6.64
C ILE A 287 -18.68 15.99 -5.40
N ILE A 288 -18.04 16.78 -4.54
CA ILE A 288 -18.69 17.35 -3.33
C ILE A 288 -19.88 18.22 -3.72
N PHE A 289 -19.73 19.07 -4.75
CA PHE A 289 -20.78 19.94 -5.24
C PHE A 289 -21.97 19.17 -5.82
N THR A 290 -21.71 18.09 -6.55
CA THR A 290 -22.78 17.20 -7.07
C THR A 290 -23.58 16.58 -5.93
N GLY A 291 -22.93 16.05 -4.91
CA GLY A 291 -23.60 15.52 -3.71
C GLY A 291 -24.40 16.59 -2.97
N TYR A 292 -23.83 17.79 -2.82
CA TYR A 292 -24.56 18.94 -2.26
C TYR A 292 -25.82 19.25 -3.06
N LEU A 293 -25.76 19.31 -4.40
CA LEU A 293 -26.91 19.61 -5.25
C LEU A 293 -28.01 18.54 -5.11
N ILE A 294 -27.65 17.27 -5.04
CA ILE A 294 -28.65 16.18 -4.86
C ILE A 294 -29.40 16.37 -3.54
N ILE A 295 -28.67 16.54 -2.42
CA ILE A 295 -29.26 16.77 -1.12
C ILE A 295 -30.09 18.06 -1.09
N TYR A 296 -29.56 19.15 -1.65
CA TYR A 296 -30.23 20.44 -1.74
C TYR A 296 -31.57 20.35 -2.48
N ASN A 297 -31.59 19.71 -3.66
CA ASN A 297 -32.81 19.54 -4.46
C ASN A 297 -33.89 18.76 -3.72
N VAL A 298 -33.52 17.67 -3.04
CA VAL A 298 -34.46 16.87 -2.24
C VAL A 298 -35.07 17.69 -1.08
N PHE A 299 -34.23 18.44 -0.37
CA PHE A 299 -34.72 19.32 0.71
C PHE A 299 -35.51 20.49 0.17
N GLN A 300 -35.15 21.06 -0.97
CA GLN A 300 -35.93 22.15 -1.61
C GLN A 300 -37.33 21.67 -1.98
N ILE A 301 -37.47 20.53 -2.62
CA ILE A 301 -38.78 19.94 -2.94
C ILE A 301 -39.57 19.68 -1.65
N SER A 302 -38.94 19.15 -0.62
CA SER A 302 -39.57 18.90 0.70
C SER A 302 -40.10 20.18 1.36
N VAL A 303 -39.29 21.24 1.35
CA VAL A 303 -39.65 22.55 1.91
C VAL A 303 -40.77 23.23 1.10
N THR A 304 -40.73 23.14 -0.23
CA THR A 304 -41.72 23.72 -1.13
C THR A 304 -43.09 23.08 -0.91
N ASN A 305 -43.17 21.80 -0.69
CA ASN A 305 -44.42 21.10 -0.35
C ASN A 305 -45.02 21.56 1.00
N ASP A 306 -44.18 22.06 1.90
CA ASP A 306 -44.61 22.54 3.24
C ASP A 306 -44.79 24.07 3.32
N ILE A 307 -44.78 24.80 2.21
CA ILE A 307 -44.91 26.28 2.21
C ILE A 307 -46.14 26.73 2.97
N ARG A 308 -47.28 26.04 2.82
CA ARG A 308 -48.50 26.36 3.53
C ARG A 308 -48.34 26.25 5.05
N PHE A 309 -47.66 25.19 5.50
CA PHE A 309 -47.40 25.00 6.93
C PHE A 309 -46.47 26.07 7.49
N TYR A 310 -45.37 26.39 6.77
CA TYR A 310 -44.46 27.46 7.17
C TYR A 310 -45.10 28.85 7.09
N GLY A 311 -46.01 29.07 6.13
CA GLY A 311 -46.81 30.28 6.02
C GLY A 311 -47.71 30.48 7.26
N MET A 312 -48.44 29.43 7.69
CA MET A 312 -49.23 29.45 8.91
C MET A 312 -48.39 29.72 10.17
N LEU A 313 -47.19 29.16 10.27
CA LEU A 313 -46.29 29.44 11.39
C LEU A 313 -45.86 30.93 11.40
N LYS A 314 -45.67 31.53 10.24
CA LYS A 314 -45.30 32.93 10.10
C LYS A 314 -46.46 33.84 10.52
N THR A 315 -47.72 33.49 10.21
CA THR A 315 -48.90 34.29 10.62
C THR A 315 -49.10 34.30 12.13
N ILE A 316 -48.71 33.26 12.85
CA ILE A 316 -48.73 33.22 14.31
C ILE A 316 -47.47 33.83 14.96
N GLY A 317 -46.60 34.50 14.21
CA GLY A 317 -45.48 35.26 14.74
C GLY A 317 -44.13 34.53 14.81
N THR A 318 -43.97 33.39 14.14
CA THR A 318 -42.66 32.70 14.08
C THR A 318 -41.64 33.53 13.29
N THR A 319 -40.45 33.74 13.87
CA THR A 319 -39.37 34.48 13.23
C THR A 319 -38.64 33.64 12.17
N PRO A 320 -38.03 34.26 11.14
CA PRO A 320 -37.23 33.53 10.12
C PRO A 320 -36.12 32.68 10.74
N ALA A 321 -35.47 33.12 11.82
CA ALA A 321 -34.45 32.39 12.52
C ALA A 321 -34.97 31.11 13.20
N GLN A 322 -36.17 31.16 13.76
CA GLN A 322 -36.88 30.00 14.37
C GLN A 322 -37.28 29.01 13.28
N LEU A 323 -37.77 29.49 12.13
CA LEU A 323 -38.14 28.67 11.00
C LEU A 323 -36.90 27.90 10.43
N ARG A 324 -35.80 28.63 10.21
CA ARG A 324 -34.53 28.01 9.78
C ARG A 324 -34.06 26.93 10.75
N ARG A 325 -34.21 27.16 12.06
CA ARG A 325 -33.80 26.18 13.07
C ARG A 325 -34.71 24.94 13.08
N ILE A 326 -35.99 25.07 12.77
CA ILE A 326 -36.95 23.94 12.63
C ILE A 326 -36.48 23.09 11.44
N ILE A 327 -36.22 23.71 10.27
CA ILE A 327 -35.80 23.01 9.07
C ILE A 327 -34.43 22.32 9.28
N SER A 328 -33.46 23.03 9.87
CA SER A 328 -32.12 22.45 10.13
C SER A 328 -32.19 21.27 11.09
N LEU A 329 -33.09 21.32 12.13
CA LEU A 329 -33.25 20.19 13.07
C LEU A 329 -33.91 18.98 12.39
N GLN A 330 -34.89 19.22 11.49
CA GLN A 330 -35.49 18.14 10.69
C GLN A 330 -34.47 17.52 9.75
N ALA A 331 -33.67 18.32 9.04
CA ALA A 331 -32.62 17.84 8.18
C ALA A 331 -31.59 16.99 8.95
N LEU A 332 -31.12 17.45 10.11
CA LEU A 332 -30.20 16.70 10.96
C LEU A 332 -30.78 15.33 11.39
N LEU A 333 -32.04 15.29 11.82
CA LEU A 333 -32.67 14.05 12.25
C LEU A 333 -32.88 13.05 11.12
N LEU A 334 -33.20 13.52 9.91
CA LEU A 334 -33.33 12.68 8.72
C LEU A 334 -31.96 12.16 8.25
N SER A 335 -30.94 13.01 8.30
CA SER A 335 -29.57 12.60 7.97
C SER A 335 -29.00 11.60 8.98
N LEU A 336 -29.34 11.73 10.27
CA LEU A 336 -28.90 10.79 11.33
C LEU A 336 -29.43 9.37 11.09
N ILE A 337 -30.52 9.22 10.34
CA ILE A 337 -31.10 7.93 9.95
C ILE A 337 -30.55 7.53 8.55
N GLY A 338 -30.55 8.46 7.60
CA GLY A 338 -30.20 8.20 6.21
C GLY A 338 -28.72 7.85 6.01
N ILE A 339 -27.80 8.54 6.70
CA ILE A 339 -26.35 8.29 6.58
C ILE A 339 -25.98 6.87 7.06
N PRO A 340 -26.35 6.40 8.27
CA PRO A 340 -26.03 5.04 8.69
C PRO A 340 -26.65 3.97 7.77
N LEU A 341 -27.88 4.15 7.30
CA LEU A 341 -28.48 3.24 6.34
C LEU A 341 -27.71 3.20 5.03
N GLY A 342 -27.31 4.36 4.51
CA GLY A 342 -26.51 4.45 3.30
C GLY A 342 -25.13 3.81 3.45
N LEU A 343 -24.46 4.02 4.59
CA LEU A 343 -23.17 3.38 4.88
C LEU A 343 -23.29 1.85 4.97
N LEU A 344 -24.29 1.34 5.68
CA LEU A 344 -24.53 -0.11 5.78
C LEU A 344 -24.79 -0.73 4.41
N CYS A 345 -25.65 -0.12 3.59
CA CYS A 345 -25.90 -0.60 2.24
C CYS A 345 -24.68 -0.47 1.33
N GLY A 346 -23.97 0.65 1.42
CA GLY A 346 -22.78 0.89 0.61
C GLY A 346 -21.66 -0.10 0.91
N LEU A 347 -21.36 -0.35 2.18
CA LEU A 347 -20.36 -1.34 2.60
C LEU A 347 -20.77 -2.77 2.23
N SER A 348 -22.06 -3.11 2.37
CA SER A 348 -22.55 -4.44 1.99
C SER A 348 -22.46 -4.72 0.49
N LEU A 349 -22.66 -3.71 -0.38
CA LEU A 349 -22.53 -3.85 -1.83
C LEU A 349 -21.09 -4.09 -2.30
N ILE A 350 -20.09 -3.74 -1.49
CA ILE A 350 -18.68 -3.84 -1.81
C ILE A 350 -18.12 -5.21 -1.42
N HIS A 351 -18.75 -5.90 -0.46
CA HIS A 351 -18.37 -7.25 -0.04
C HIS A 351 -18.99 -8.37 -0.91
N ILE A 352 -19.74 -8.02 -1.95
CA ILE A 352 -20.25 -8.95 -2.97
C ILE A 352 -19.38 -8.86 -4.21
#